data_b2cc8efc41ddcc8d1af46156dbad8b5b
#
_entry.id   b2cc8efc41ddcc8d1af46156dbad8b5b
#
_cell.length_a   1.000
_cell.length_b   1.000
_cell.length_c   1.000
_cell.angle_alpha   90.00
_cell.angle_beta   90.00
_cell.angle_gamma   90.00
#
_symmetry.space_group_name_H-M   'P 1'
#
loop_
_entity.id
_entity.type
_entity.pdbx_description
1 polymer ?
#
loop_
_entity_poly.entity_id
_entity_poly.type
_entity_poly.pdbx_seq_one_letter_code
_entity_poly.pdbx_strand_id
1 'polypeptide(L)'
;MIVHTDENGSIYAVNGDFVLSSNLPLQPKLTAIEAFSQINIAGTRNNKPELSYVLGSDGVGHLAWKASYKYVNDEGPQRDVIFIDASTGKIAAKHPKIMYARSLDTQDCHKKTRRCNTVSSSDNEINTGDDAIDAAHNYAIATYNYYFENHDRDSINNAGMTLKSRVHYNRNYNNAFWDGSQMTYGDGDGVTFIPLSQDADVVAHELTHGVTERSSGLIYQNESGALNEAWSDIFGAMVDKQEGAVGDDIWFLGEDIYTPGVDGDALRNMADPASLGDYDYYPTRYTGSSDNGGVHWNSGIANLAFVLLVEGGQHPRGKTPDVTVTGIGFEAAADIFYAANVSCLTPNSNFAAARNCTALVAQELFNGGHLFTNHSDSVHLAWDAVGVPNIEPPEPNTPIKLTDNLAVTDQNGNSGEIQHYFLENVSAGKTVTCNTLSDNGDADLYLRFNDQAEANPNSINNECGSYTANSNESCTTTAAPSDGTTLNAAIHAYASYSSLALTCLINNGGGGSCAIRGSSCNLDSDCCSGNCGGKPGSKTCRK
;
A
#
# COMPACT_ATOMS: atom_id res chain seq x y z
N MET A 1 1.72 14.92 -21.80
CA MET A 1 2.95 15.75 -21.77
C MET A 1 3.53 15.66 -20.36
N ILE A 2 4.81 15.29 -20.25
CA ILE A 2 5.57 15.28 -18.99
C ILE A 2 6.62 16.39 -19.12
N VAL A 3 6.63 17.31 -18.18
CA VAL A 3 7.59 18.39 -18.12
C VAL A 3 8.60 18.07 -17.03
N HIS A 4 9.88 18.02 -17.40
CA HIS A 4 10.97 17.77 -16.48
C HIS A 4 11.61 19.10 -16.11
N THR A 5 11.75 19.37 -14.82
CA THR A 5 12.40 20.58 -14.30
C THR A 5 13.62 20.23 -13.49
N ASP A 6 14.61 21.12 -13.46
CA ASP A 6 15.73 21.04 -12.53
C ASP A 6 15.32 21.57 -11.14
N GLU A 7 16.23 21.52 -10.19
CA GLU A 7 16.06 22.01 -8.82
C GLU A 7 15.72 23.51 -8.69
N ASN A 8 15.94 24.29 -9.76
CA ASN A 8 15.61 25.71 -9.84
C ASN A 8 14.27 25.97 -10.54
N GLY A 9 13.55 24.90 -10.92
CA GLY A 9 12.30 24.99 -11.67
C GLY A 9 12.48 25.25 -13.17
N SER A 10 13.71 25.22 -13.70
CA SER A 10 13.97 25.41 -15.14
C SER A 10 13.64 24.13 -15.92
N ILE A 11 12.83 24.24 -16.94
CA ILE A 11 12.45 23.11 -17.80
C ILE A 11 13.67 22.68 -18.64
N TYR A 12 14.11 21.43 -18.47
CA TYR A 12 15.20 20.85 -19.25
C TYR A 12 14.77 19.78 -20.26
N ALA A 13 13.57 19.20 -20.08
CA ALA A 13 12.99 18.26 -21.03
C ALA A 13 11.47 18.29 -20.99
N VAL A 14 10.86 18.03 -22.15
CA VAL A 14 9.42 17.83 -22.30
C VAL A 14 9.20 16.58 -23.13
N ASN A 15 8.53 15.57 -22.57
CA ASN A 15 8.24 14.30 -23.23
C ASN A 15 6.74 14.15 -23.46
N GLY A 16 6.38 13.49 -24.56
CA GLY A 16 5.00 13.18 -24.95
C GLY A 16 4.41 14.14 -25.96
N ASP A 17 3.28 13.75 -26.48
CA ASP A 17 2.55 14.52 -27.49
C ASP A 17 1.86 15.72 -26.85
N PHE A 18 1.89 16.84 -27.54
CA PHE A 18 1.17 18.02 -27.13
C PHE A 18 0.43 18.64 -28.32
N VAL A 19 -0.73 19.19 -28.02
CA VAL A 19 -1.57 19.84 -29.01
C VAL A 19 -1.30 21.33 -28.97
N LEU A 20 -0.67 21.82 -30.02
CA LEU A 20 -0.53 23.26 -30.26
C LEU A 20 -1.80 23.76 -30.97
N SER A 21 -2.78 24.24 -30.21
CA SER A 21 -3.91 24.93 -30.81
C SER A 21 -4.43 26.02 -29.88
N SER A 22 -4.44 27.24 -30.40
CA SER A 22 -5.06 28.42 -29.76
C SER A 22 -6.59 28.37 -29.75
N ASN A 23 -7.23 27.40 -30.44
CA ASN A 23 -8.66 27.36 -30.72
C ASN A 23 -9.34 26.08 -30.18
N LEU A 24 -8.76 25.38 -29.18
CA LEU A 24 -9.39 24.22 -28.58
C LEU A 24 -10.63 24.64 -27.79
N PRO A 25 -11.75 23.91 -27.90
CA PRO A 25 -12.93 24.15 -27.07
C PRO A 25 -12.58 24.01 -25.58
N LEU A 26 -13.04 24.96 -24.76
CA LEU A 26 -12.86 24.91 -23.29
C LEU A 26 -14.02 24.20 -22.59
N GLN A 27 -15.14 23.99 -23.30
CA GLN A 27 -16.36 23.38 -22.77
C GLN A 27 -16.86 22.31 -23.73
N PRO A 28 -17.34 21.16 -23.22
CA PRO A 28 -17.95 20.13 -24.04
C PRO A 28 -19.31 20.62 -24.57
N LYS A 29 -19.66 20.28 -25.80
CA LYS A 29 -20.99 20.49 -26.37
C LYS A 29 -21.94 19.34 -26.08
N LEU A 30 -21.38 18.15 -25.92
CA LEU A 30 -22.10 16.92 -25.57
C LEU A 30 -21.71 16.50 -24.15
N THR A 31 -22.68 16.06 -23.38
CA THR A 31 -22.41 15.34 -22.13
C THR A 31 -21.70 14.01 -22.43
N ALA A 32 -21.06 13.42 -21.44
CA ALA A 32 -20.44 12.11 -21.60
C ALA A 32 -21.47 11.07 -22.09
N ILE A 33 -22.70 11.06 -21.52
CA ILE A 33 -23.76 10.13 -21.92
C ILE A 33 -24.13 10.30 -23.39
N GLU A 34 -24.35 11.53 -23.83
CA GLU A 34 -24.69 11.83 -25.23
C GLU A 34 -23.55 11.43 -26.19
N ALA A 35 -22.29 11.70 -25.83
CA ALA A 35 -21.14 11.37 -26.65
C ALA A 35 -20.99 9.83 -26.80
N PHE A 36 -21.05 9.10 -25.69
CA PHE A 36 -20.91 7.65 -25.72
C PHE A 36 -22.12 6.90 -26.32
N SER A 37 -23.31 7.50 -26.30
CA SER A 37 -24.50 6.91 -26.96
C SER A 37 -24.42 6.92 -28.49
N GLN A 38 -23.55 7.76 -29.07
CA GLN A 38 -23.40 7.87 -30.53
C GLN A 38 -22.45 6.83 -31.13
N ILE A 39 -21.72 6.11 -30.29
CA ILE A 39 -20.80 5.07 -30.75
C ILE A 39 -21.33 3.69 -30.37
N ASN A 40 -21.22 2.77 -31.34
CA ASN A 40 -21.53 1.37 -31.13
C ASN A 40 -20.22 0.61 -30.85
N ILE A 41 -19.81 0.55 -29.58
CA ILE A 41 -18.67 -0.26 -29.17
C ILE A 41 -19.23 -1.50 -28.48
N ALA A 42 -18.94 -2.66 -29.07
CA ALA A 42 -19.19 -3.94 -28.41
C ALA A 42 -18.24 -4.04 -27.21
N GLY A 43 -18.77 -4.07 -25.99
CA GLY A 43 -17.95 -4.19 -24.79
C GLY A 43 -18.50 -3.42 -23.59
N THR A 44 -17.83 -3.59 -22.46
CA THR A 44 -18.19 -2.95 -21.19
C THR A 44 -17.26 -1.76 -20.92
N ARG A 45 -17.82 -0.64 -20.54
CA ARG A 45 -17.06 0.51 -20.06
C ARG A 45 -16.65 0.29 -18.61
N ASN A 46 -15.35 0.43 -18.33
CA ASN A 46 -14.78 0.12 -17.03
C ASN A 46 -14.64 1.29 -16.08
N ASN A 47 -14.76 2.52 -16.57
CA ASN A 47 -14.61 3.70 -15.71
C ASN A 47 -15.58 4.82 -16.08
N LYS A 48 -15.73 5.78 -15.18
CA LYS A 48 -16.46 7.02 -15.47
C LYS A 48 -15.71 7.83 -16.52
N PRO A 49 -16.41 8.37 -17.54
CA PRO A 49 -15.76 9.21 -18.54
C PRO A 49 -15.17 10.47 -17.94
N GLU A 50 -13.94 10.77 -18.33
CA GLU A 50 -13.20 11.98 -17.97
C GLU A 50 -13.06 12.91 -19.16
N LEU A 51 -13.17 14.23 -18.94
CA LEU A 51 -12.90 15.21 -19.97
C LEU A 51 -11.39 15.46 -20.09
N SER A 52 -10.85 15.33 -21.30
CA SER A 52 -9.41 15.43 -21.56
C SER A 52 -9.15 16.01 -22.95
N TYR A 53 -7.98 16.59 -23.14
CA TYR A 53 -7.50 16.91 -24.47
C TYR A 53 -6.69 15.75 -25.05
N VAL A 54 -6.91 15.46 -26.33
CA VAL A 54 -6.19 14.40 -27.04
C VAL A 54 -5.81 14.89 -28.43
N LEU A 55 -4.66 14.42 -28.93
CA LEU A 55 -4.32 14.52 -30.35
C LEU A 55 -5.06 13.41 -31.09
N GLY A 56 -5.99 13.79 -31.96
CA GLY A 56 -6.77 12.84 -32.73
C GLY A 56 -5.93 12.14 -33.80
N SER A 57 -6.45 11.04 -34.33
CA SER A 57 -5.84 10.30 -35.45
C SER A 57 -5.76 11.12 -36.74
N ASP A 58 -6.47 12.22 -36.81
CA ASP A 58 -6.43 13.23 -37.88
C ASP A 58 -5.32 14.28 -37.69
N GLY A 59 -4.54 14.19 -36.62
CA GLY A 59 -3.49 15.14 -36.27
C GLY A 59 -4.00 16.44 -35.66
N VAL A 60 -5.30 16.54 -35.34
CA VAL A 60 -5.92 17.73 -34.74
C VAL A 60 -6.15 17.50 -33.24
N GLY A 61 -6.07 18.54 -32.45
CA GLY A 61 -6.42 18.49 -31.04
C GLY A 61 -7.93 18.49 -30.83
N HIS A 62 -8.40 17.64 -29.97
CA HIS A 62 -9.81 17.51 -29.58
C HIS A 62 -9.98 17.63 -28.06
N LEU A 63 -11.02 18.35 -27.63
CA LEU A 63 -11.58 18.17 -26.29
C LEU A 63 -12.47 16.93 -26.36
N ALA A 64 -12.15 15.89 -25.60
CA ALA A 64 -12.78 14.59 -25.73
C ALA A 64 -13.13 13.97 -24.39
N TRP A 65 -14.20 13.20 -24.36
CA TRP A 65 -14.54 12.31 -23.27
C TRP A 65 -13.70 11.02 -23.40
N LYS A 66 -12.88 10.74 -22.41
CA LYS A 66 -12.00 9.57 -22.30
C LYS A 66 -12.65 8.52 -21.44
N ALA A 67 -12.71 7.27 -21.92
CA ALA A 67 -13.10 6.11 -21.11
C ALA A 67 -12.37 4.84 -21.58
N SER A 68 -12.19 3.89 -20.67
CA SER A 68 -11.67 2.56 -20.99
C SER A 68 -12.80 1.61 -21.32
N TYR A 69 -12.60 0.77 -22.34
CA TYR A 69 -13.53 -0.26 -22.79
C TYR A 69 -12.83 -1.60 -22.86
N LYS A 70 -13.50 -2.63 -22.33
CA LYS A 70 -13.15 -4.04 -22.51
C LYS A 70 -14.09 -4.68 -23.53
N TYR A 71 -13.56 -5.45 -24.46
CA TYR A 71 -14.32 -6.22 -25.43
C TYR A 71 -13.49 -7.41 -25.90
N VAL A 72 -14.14 -8.37 -26.56
CA VAL A 72 -13.47 -9.52 -27.17
C VAL A 72 -13.64 -9.42 -28.68
N ASN A 73 -12.57 -9.61 -29.44
CA ASN A 73 -12.59 -9.75 -30.89
C ASN A 73 -11.93 -11.07 -31.32
N ASP A 74 -11.70 -11.25 -32.62
CA ASP A 74 -11.08 -12.46 -33.18
C ASP A 74 -9.61 -12.65 -32.72
N GLU A 75 -8.98 -11.61 -32.20
CA GLU A 75 -7.61 -11.63 -31.65
C GLU A 75 -7.61 -11.90 -30.13
N GLY A 76 -8.79 -12.04 -29.52
CA GLY A 76 -8.98 -12.27 -28.09
C GLY A 76 -9.45 -11.03 -27.32
N PRO A 77 -9.29 -11.03 -26.00
CA PRO A 77 -9.67 -9.91 -25.14
C PRO A 77 -8.95 -8.63 -25.52
N GLN A 78 -9.69 -7.55 -25.63
CA GLN A 78 -9.19 -6.22 -25.99
C GLN A 78 -9.51 -5.22 -24.88
N ARG A 79 -8.61 -4.29 -24.70
CA ARG A 79 -8.83 -3.12 -23.86
C ARG A 79 -8.29 -1.87 -24.53
N ASP A 80 -9.14 -0.88 -24.71
CA ASP A 80 -8.78 0.37 -25.33
C ASP A 80 -9.19 1.55 -24.46
N VAL A 81 -8.36 2.58 -24.45
CA VAL A 81 -8.79 3.92 -24.03
C VAL A 81 -9.33 4.64 -25.27
N ILE A 82 -10.62 4.95 -25.22
CA ILE A 82 -11.33 5.60 -26.32
C ILE A 82 -11.60 7.04 -25.95
N PHE A 83 -11.24 7.93 -26.87
CA PHE A 83 -11.47 9.36 -26.77
C PHE A 83 -12.55 9.75 -27.76
N ILE A 84 -13.67 10.27 -27.24
CA ILE A 84 -14.81 10.72 -28.06
C ILE A 84 -14.83 12.23 -28.05
N ASP A 85 -14.73 12.85 -29.21
CA ASP A 85 -14.79 14.30 -29.36
C ASP A 85 -16.05 14.85 -28.70
N ALA A 86 -15.87 15.72 -27.74
CA ALA A 86 -16.94 16.27 -26.91
C ALA A 86 -17.84 17.29 -27.65
N SER A 87 -17.53 17.61 -28.90
CA SER A 87 -18.33 18.49 -29.76
C SER A 87 -19.13 17.72 -30.81
N THR A 88 -18.61 16.59 -31.30
CA THR A 88 -19.16 15.86 -32.45
C THR A 88 -19.64 14.45 -32.13
N GLY A 89 -19.25 13.87 -30.98
CA GLY A 89 -19.58 12.49 -30.60
C GLY A 89 -18.83 11.42 -31.43
N LYS A 90 -17.83 11.80 -32.22
CA LYS A 90 -17.01 10.87 -33.00
C LYS A 90 -15.79 10.42 -32.20
N ILE A 91 -15.28 9.24 -32.52
CA ILE A 91 -14.00 8.77 -31.94
C ILE A 91 -12.89 9.66 -32.48
N ALA A 92 -12.25 10.42 -31.60
CA ALA A 92 -11.09 11.27 -31.91
C ALA A 92 -9.79 10.45 -31.89
N ALA A 93 -9.64 9.58 -30.89
CA ALA A 93 -8.49 8.69 -30.77
C ALA A 93 -8.89 7.37 -30.08
N LYS A 94 -8.11 6.35 -30.33
CA LYS A 94 -8.21 5.03 -29.70
C LYS A 94 -6.80 4.56 -29.36
N HIS A 95 -6.53 4.38 -28.09
CA HIS A 95 -5.24 3.94 -27.59
C HIS A 95 -5.37 2.51 -27.04
N PRO A 96 -4.85 1.51 -27.77
CA PRO A 96 -4.80 0.14 -27.26
C PRO A 96 -4.00 0.10 -25.95
N LYS A 97 -4.55 -0.58 -24.94
CA LYS A 97 -3.88 -0.83 -23.66
C LYS A 97 -3.28 -2.22 -23.59
N ILE A 98 -3.70 -3.12 -24.47
CA ILE A 98 -3.13 -4.45 -24.56
C ILE A 98 -1.86 -4.42 -25.38
N MET A 99 -0.74 -4.60 -24.74
CA MET A 99 0.51 -4.97 -25.38
C MET A 99 0.73 -6.46 -25.15
N TYR A 100 0.52 -7.25 -26.20
CA TYR A 100 0.60 -8.71 -26.15
C TYR A 100 2.05 -9.15 -25.95
N ALA A 101 2.40 -9.62 -24.79
CA ALA A 101 3.40 -10.65 -24.54
C ALA A 101 3.39 -11.04 -23.06
N ARG A 102 2.42 -11.88 -22.65
CA ARG A 102 2.64 -12.67 -21.44
C ARG A 102 3.93 -13.46 -21.63
N SER A 103 4.79 -13.43 -20.66
CA SER A 103 6.01 -14.21 -20.69
C SER A 103 5.95 -15.27 -19.59
N LEU A 104 5.98 -16.53 -19.98
CA LEU A 104 5.94 -17.68 -19.06
C LEU A 104 7.19 -18.54 -19.25
N ASP A 105 7.61 -19.22 -18.17
CA ASP A 105 8.69 -20.22 -18.20
C ASP A 105 8.34 -21.32 -17.19
N THR A 106 7.66 -22.36 -17.66
CA THR A 106 7.28 -23.50 -16.82
C THR A 106 8.33 -24.60 -16.93
N GLN A 107 8.84 -25.01 -15.78
CA GLN A 107 10.01 -25.89 -15.66
C GLN A 107 9.65 -27.15 -14.84
N ASP A 108 10.12 -28.32 -15.30
CA ASP A 108 10.07 -29.56 -14.55
C ASP A 108 11.40 -29.80 -13.81
N CYS A 109 11.32 -29.96 -12.50
CA CYS A 109 12.45 -30.25 -11.62
C CYS A 109 12.75 -31.75 -11.45
N HIS A 110 11.94 -32.63 -12.03
CA HIS A 110 12.13 -34.09 -11.98
C HIS A 110 12.37 -34.63 -10.57
N LYS A 111 11.61 -34.14 -9.58
CA LYS A 111 11.73 -34.48 -8.14
C LYS A 111 13.11 -34.16 -7.53
N LYS A 112 13.75 -33.08 -8.03
CA LYS A 112 15.01 -32.53 -7.52
C LYS A 112 14.81 -31.08 -7.05
N THR A 113 15.77 -30.59 -6.29
CA THR A 113 15.80 -29.19 -5.82
C THR A 113 16.57 -28.25 -6.75
N ARG A 114 17.22 -28.77 -7.78
CA ARG A 114 18.06 -28.01 -8.73
C ARG A 114 18.01 -28.65 -10.11
N ARG A 115 18.37 -27.86 -11.14
CA ARG A 115 18.44 -28.28 -12.55
C ARG A 115 17.06 -28.64 -13.11
N CYS A 116 16.12 -27.73 -12.94
CA CYS A 116 14.83 -27.80 -13.62
C CYS A 116 15.02 -27.44 -15.09
N ASN A 117 14.27 -28.07 -15.97
CA ASN A 117 14.33 -27.83 -17.41
C ASN A 117 13.03 -27.19 -17.87
N THR A 118 13.11 -26.15 -18.71
CA THR A 118 11.95 -25.55 -19.32
C THR A 118 11.17 -26.59 -20.15
N VAL A 119 9.90 -26.74 -19.84
CA VAL A 119 8.94 -27.57 -20.60
C VAL A 119 8.15 -26.70 -21.55
N SER A 120 7.72 -25.52 -21.11
CA SER A 120 6.99 -24.57 -21.94
C SER A 120 7.38 -23.13 -21.63
N SER A 121 7.45 -22.32 -22.67
CA SER A 121 7.46 -20.86 -22.62
C SER A 121 6.40 -20.25 -23.53
N SER A 122 5.33 -21.01 -23.79
CA SER A 122 4.16 -20.55 -24.54
C SER A 122 3.46 -19.42 -23.77
N ASP A 123 2.86 -18.49 -24.48
CA ASP A 123 1.94 -17.50 -23.93
C ASP A 123 0.47 -17.96 -23.97
N ASN A 124 0.24 -19.17 -24.47
CA ASN A 124 -1.06 -19.83 -24.49
C ASN A 124 -1.07 -21.01 -23.52
N GLU A 125 -2.27 -21.44 -23.14
CA GLU A 125 -2.50 -22.68 -22.39
C GLU A 125 -1.81 -23.88 -23.04
N ILE A 126 -1.39 -24.82 -22.21
CA ILE A 126 -0.72 -26.05 -22.64
C ILE A 126 -1.47 -27.27 -22.15
N ASN A 127 -1.25 -28.37 -22.87
CA ASN A 127 -1.68 -29.70 -22.48
C ASN A 127 -0.57 -30.70 -22.87
N THR A 128 0.32 -30.94 -21.91
CA THR A 128 1.46 -31.86 -22.07
C THR A 128 1.08 -33.29 -21.72
N GLY A 129 -0.04 -33.46 -21.00
CA GLY A 129 -0.47 -34.72 -20.41
C GLY A 129 0.12 -34.96 -19.02
N ASP A 130 0.77 -33.98 -18.45
CA ASP A 130 1.19 -33.92 -17.05
C ASP A 130 0.37 -32.84 -16.34
N ASP A 131 -0.56 -33.26 -15.49
CA ASP A 131 -1.53 -32.36 -14.85
C ASP A 131 -0.87 -31.28 -13.98
N ALA A 132 0.24 -31.57 -13.31
CA ALA A 132 0.95 -30.60 -12.48
C ALA A 132 1.64 -29.52 -13.32
N ILE A 133 2.23 -29.89 -14.45
CA ILE A 133 2.87 -28.94 -15.39
C ILE A 133 1.80 -28.08 -16.05
N ASP A 134 0.73 -28.70 -16.54
CA ASP A 134 -0.34 -28.03 -17.27
C ASP A 134 -1.07 -27.05 -16.35
N ALA A 135 -1.41 -27.44 -15.13
CA ALA A 135 -2.03 -26.60 -14.12
C ALA A 135 -1.14 -25.40 -13.72
N ALA A 136 0.14 -25.64 -13.39
CA ALA A 136 1.06 -24.55 -13.05
C ALA A 136 1.17 -23.48 -14.15
N HIS A 137 1.14 -23.91 -15.39
CA HIS A 137 1.21 -23.03 -16.55
C HIS A 137 -0.09 -22.27 -16.77
N ASN A 138 -1.20 -23.01 -16.81
CA ASN A 138 -2.51 -22.46 -17.17
C ASN A 138 -3.05 -21.55 -16.05
N TYR A 139 -2.87 -21.90 -14.78
CA TYR A 139 -3.25 -21.02 -13.66
C TYR A 139 -2.34 -19.80 -13.49
N ALA A 140 -1.07 -19.87 -13.93
CA ALA A 140 -0.26 -18.67 -14.04
C ALA A 140 -0.80 -17.72 -15.13
N ILE A 141 -1.33 -18.25 -16.22
CA ILE A 141 -2.06 -17.46 -17.24
C ILE A 141 -3.34 -16.87 -16.65
N ALA A 142 -4.13 -17.66 -15.95
CA ALA A 142 -5.37 -17.20 -15.30
C ALA A 142 -5.08 -16.06 -14.31
N THR A 143 -4.06 -16.20 -13.47
CA THR A 143 -3.61 -15.16 -12.53
C THR A 143 -3.18 -13.89 -13.25
N TYR A 144 -2.35 -14.02 -14.32
CA TYR A 144 -1.97 -12.87 -15.15
C TYR A 144 -3.21 -12.16 -15.71
N ASN A 145 -4.14 -12.94 -16.30
CA ASN A 145 -5.35 -12.40 -16.90
C ASN A 145 -6.21 -11.67 -15.87
N TYR A 146 -6.40 -12.26 -14.67
CA TYR A 146 -7.15 -11.64 -13.61
C TYR A 146 -6.60 -10.25 -13.25
N TYR A 147 -5.31 -10.15 -12.96
CA TYR A 147 -4.68 -8.88 -12.60
C TYR A 147 -4.68 -7.88 -13.75
N PHE A 148 -4.47 -8.36 -14.97
CA PHE A 148 -4.48 -7.51 -16.15
C PHE A 148 -5.88 -7.00 -16.50
N GLU A 149 -6.89 -7.87 -16.48
CA GLU A 149 -8.25 -7.54 -16.87
C GLU A 149 -8.98 -6.69 -15.82
N ASN A 150 -8.76 -6.95 -14.54
CA ASN A 150 -9.47 -6.27 -13.47
C ASN A 150 -8.73 -5.04 -12.94
N HIS A 151 -7.41 -5.05 -12.98
CA HIS A 151 -6.61 -4.02 -12.31
C HIS A 151 -5.57 -3.33 -13.20
N ASP A 152 -5.58 -3.54 -14.52
CA ASP A 152 -4.58 -2.97 -15.46
C ASP A 152 -3.13 -3.35 -15.15
N ARG A 153 -2.90 -4.42 -14.40
CA ARG A 153 -1.56 -4.80 -13.98
C ARG A 153 -0.90 -5.74 -14.98
N ASP A 154 0.23 -5.33 -15.52
CA ASP A 154 1.04 -6.13 -16.46
C ASP A 154 2.03 -7.01 -15.68
N SER A 155 1.60 -8.24 -15.35
CA SER A 155 2.37 -9.22 -14.57
C SER A 155 2.67 -8.76 -13.12
N ILE A 156 3.55 -9.50 -12.42
CA ILE A 156 3.89 -9.29 -11.01
C ILE A 156 4.47 -7.88 -10.75
N ASN A 157 5.31 -7.38 -11.63
CA ASN A 157 6.00 -6.10 -11.47
C ASN A 157 5.33 -4.92 -12.19
N ASN A 158 4.14 -5.11 -12.76
CA ASN A 158 3.45 -4.15 -13.60
C ASN A 158 4.29 -3.66 -14.82
N ALA A 159 5.15 -4.54 -15.33
CA ALA A 159 6.06 -4.26 -16.45
C ALA A 159 6.45 -5.53 -17.24
N GLY A 160 5.54 -6.50 -17.35
CA GLY A 160 5.70 -7.71 -18.17
C GLY A 160 6.74 -8.71 -17.65
N MET A 161 6.93 -8.82 -16.33
CA MET A 161 7.84 -9.82 -15.74
C MET A 161 7.46 -11.23 -16.17
N THR A 162 8.46 -12.04 -16.57
CA THR A 162 8.24 -13.47 -16.87
C THR A 162 7.72 -14.22 -15.65
N LEU A 163 6.57 -14.86 -15.78
CA LEU A 163 6.02 -15.77 -14.76
C LEU A 163 6.73 -17.11 -14.87
N LYS A 164 7.60 -17.38 -13.92
CA LYS A 164 8.35 -18.62 -13.86
C LYS A 164 7.76 -19.55 -12.82
N SER A 165 7.39 -20.77 -13.26
CA SER A 165 6.85 -21.83 -12.41
C SER A 165 7.74 -23.07 -12.46
N ARG A 166 8.09 -23.60 -11.30
CA ARG A 166 8.82 -24.86 -11.15
C ARG A 166 7.91 -25.89 -10.50
N VAL A 167 7.69 -26.98 -11.18
CA VAL A 167 6.90 -28.12 -10.69
C VAL A 167 7.78 -29.34 -10.40
N HIS A 168 7.21 -30.34 -9.77
CA HIS A 168 7.89 -31.55 -9.33
C HIS A 168 9.16 -31.24 -8.51
N TYR A 169 9.03 -30.25 -7.62
CA TYR A 169 10.14 -29.85 -6.77
C TYR A 169 10.32 -30.83 -5.62
N ASN A 170 11.51 -31.43 -5.55
CA ASN A 170 11.88 -32.40 -4.52
C ASN A 170 10.96 -33.66 -4.53
N ARG A 171 11.04 -34.49 -3.51
CA ARG A 171 10.21 -35.69 -3.36
C ARG A 171 9.27 -35.53 -2.18
N ASN A 172 7.99 -35.85 -2.34
CA ASN A 172 6.97 -35.75 -1.31
C ASN A 172 7.02 -34.40 -0.58
N TYR A 173 7.18 -33.33 -1.36
CA TYR A 173 7.31 -31.99 -0.82
C TYR A 173 5.93 -31.35 -0.68
N ASN A 174 5.48 -31.22 0.57
CA ASN A 174 4.15 -30.73 0.94
C ASN A 174 4.17 -29.20 1.10
N ASN A 175 4.65 -28.47 0.13
CA ASN A 175 4.64 -27.00 0.14
C ASN A 175 4.81 -26.40 -1.25
N ALA A 176 4.34 -25.17 -1.41
CA ALA A 176 4.67 -24.26 -2.51
C ALA A 176 5.28 -22.99 -1.93
N PHE A 177 6.00 -22.21 -2.72
CA PHE A 177 6.55 -20.94 -2.28
C PHE A 177 7.00 -20.04 -3.43
N TRP A 178 6.85 -18.74 -3.23
CA TRP A 178 7.48 -17.68 -4.00
C TRP A 178 8.89 -17.40 -3.44
N ASP A 179 9.93 -17.31 -4.28
CA ASP A 179 11.31 -17.08 -3.87
C ASP A 179 11.84 -15.67 -4.19
N GLY A 180 10.96 -14.72 -4.55
CA GLY A 180 11.31 -13.37 -5.01
C GLY A 180 11.49 -13.27 -6.53
N SER A 181 11.52 -14.40 -7.24
CA SER A 181 11.76 -14.44 -8.69
C SER A 181 10.94 -15.49 -9.45
N GLN A 182 10.44 -16.49 -8.77
CA GLN A 182 9.73 -17.63 -9.35
C GLN A 182 8.90 -18.38 -8.33
N MET A 183 7.93 -19.11 -8.84
CA MET A 183 7.13 -20.05 -8.09
C MET A 183 7.76 -21.44 -8.07
N THR A 184 7.57 -22.16 -6.98
CA THR A 184 8.05 -23.53 -6.82
C THR A 184 6.98 -24.36 -6.13
N TYR A 185 6.54 -25.46 -6.77
CA TYR A 185 5.49 -26.34 -6.30
C TYR A 185 6.02 -27.75 -6.07
N GLY A 186 5.70 -28.33 -4.92
CA GLY A 186 5.89 -29.75 -4.63
C GLY A 186 4.76 -30.60 -5.16
N ASP A 187 5.01 -31.93 -5.29
CA ASP A 187 4.01 -32.90 -5.69
C ASP A 187 3.12 -33.39 -4.54
N GLY A 188 3.40 -32.91 -3.31
CA GLY A 188 2.81 -33.52 -2.15
C GLY A 188 3.32 -34.94 -1.84
N ASP A 189 2.81 -35.54 -0.79
CA ASP A 189 3.10 -36.92 -0.39
C ASP A 189 1.99 -37.90 -0.84
N GLY A 190 0.93 -37.37 -1.46
CA GLY A 190 -0.24 -38.12 -1.91
C GLY A 190 -1.24 -38.46 -0.79
N VAL A 191 -1.01 -37.97 0.43
CA VAL A 191 -1.87 -38.16 1.61
C VAL A 191 -2.33 -36.83 2.17
N THR A 192 -1.36 -35.93 2.46
CA THR A 192 -1.63 -34.56 2.94
C THR A 192 -1.90 -33.64 1.75
N PHE A 193 -1.13 -33.79 0.68
CA PHE A 193 -1.27 -33.01 -0.55
C PHE A 193 -1.09 -33.90 -1.79
N ILE A 194 -1.82 -33.56 -2.82
CA ILE A 194 -1.48 -33.85 -4.22
C ILE A 194 -0.64 -32.68 -4.77
N PRO A 195 -0.20 -32.68 -6.06
CA PRO A 195 0.62 -31.58 -6.56
C PRO A 195 -0.01 -30.21 -6.33
N LEU A 196 0.72 -29.33 -5.64
CA LEU A 196 0.20 -28.04 -5.16
C LEU A 196 -0.10 -27.04 -6.28
N SER A 197 0.37 -27.30 -7.49
CA SER A 197 0.02 -26.50 -8.68
C SER A 197 -1.35 -26.82 -9.26
N GLN A 198 -2.04 -27.88 -8.79
CA GLN A 198 -3.33 -28.31 -9.34
C GLN A 198 -4.52 -27.55 -8.78
N ASP A 199 -4.26 -26.49 -8.01
CA ASP A 199 -5.27 -25.61 -7.47
C ASP A 199 -5.04 -24.17 -7.94
N ALA A 200 -6.08 -23.52 -8.42
CA ALA A 200 -5.98 -22.19 -9.01
C ALA A 200 -5.71 -21.13 -7.95
N ASP A 201 -6.35 -21.24 -6.79
CA ASP A 201 -6.18 -20.32 -5.69
C ASP A 201 -4.77 -20.37 -5.11
N VAL A 202 -4.18 -21.58 -4.98
CA VAL A 202 -2.81 -21.77 -4.49
C VAL A 202 -1.80 -21.16 -5.46
N VAL A 203 -1.96 -21.38 -6.75
CA VAL A 203 -1.08 -20.76 -7.76
C VAL A 203 -1.19 -19.24 -7.72
N ALA A 204 -2.39 -18.71 -7.62
CA ALA A 204 -2.63 -17.27 -7.57
C ALA A 204 -2.21 -16.65 -6.23
N HIS A 205 -2.38 -17.35 -5.10
CA HIS A 205 -1.88 -16.96 -3.78
C HIS A 205 -0.37 -16.68 -3.83
N GLU A 206 0.37 -17.63 -4.34
CA GLU A 206 1.82 -17.52 -4.39
C GLU A 206 2.30 -16.41 -5.34
N LEU A 207 1.67 -16.28 -6.51
CA LEU A 207 1.98 -15.18 -7.44
C LEU A 207 1.62 -13.81 -6.84
N THR A 208 0.60 -13.76 -5.97
CA THR A 208 0.21 -12.54 -5.27
C THR A 208 1.23 -12.11 -4.21
N HIS A 209 1.97 -13.03 -3.59
CA HIS A 209 3.15 -12.65 -2.80
C HIS A 209 4.14 -11.82 -3.63
N GLY A 210 4.37 -12.21 -4.88
CA GLY A 210 5.19 -11.44 -5.81
C GLY A 210 4.60 -10.07 -6.14
N VAL A 211 3.28 -9.96 -6.30
CA VAL A 211 2.58 -8.68 -6.48
C VAL A 211 2.75 -7.80 -5.26
N THR A 212 2.55 -8.33 -4.06
CA THR A 212 2.70 -7.61 -2.79
C THR A 212 4.14 -7.15 -2.59
N GLU A 213 5.15 -8.00 -2.88
CA GLU A 213 6.57 -7.62 -2.83
C GLU A 213 6.91 -6.44 -3.73
N ARG A 214 6.26 -6.32 -4.90
CA ARG A 214 6.46 -5.26 -5.89
C ARG A 214 5.48 -4.09 -5.76
N SER A 215 4.68 -4.06 -4.70
CA SER A 215 3.68 -3.03 -4.39
C SER A 215 3.90 -2.48 -2.98
N SER A 216 3.10 -2.88 -2.01
CA SER A 216 3.24 -2.45 -0.60
C SER A 216 4.52 -2.92 0.07
N GLY A 217 5.07 -4.05 -0.36
CA GLY A 217 6.27 -4.65 0.23
C GLY A 217 6.07 -5.14 1.66
N LEU A 218 4.84 -5.50 2.07
CA LEU A 218 4.51 -5.98 3.42
C LEU A 218 5.52 -7.01 3.92
N ILE A 219 6.21 -6.68 5.02
CA ILE A 219 7.24 -7.54 5.63
C ILE A 219 6.58 -8.81 6.16
N TYR A 220 7.15 -9.97 5.82
CA TYR A 220 6.61 -11.29 6.16
C TYR A 220 6.86 -11.65 7.62
N GLN A 221 6.32 -10.83 8.54
CA GLN A 221 6.41 -11.02 9.98
C GLN A 221 5.27 -10.29 10.71
N ASN A 222 4.73 -10.90 11.79
CA ASN A 222 3.68 -10.33 12.63
C ASN A 222 2.45 -9.88 11.83
N GLU A 223 1.85 -8.73 12.16
CA GLU A 223 0.63 -8.24 11.50
C GLU A 223 0.85 -7.90 10.01
N SER A 224 1.99 -7.33 9.64
CA SER A 224 2.30 -7.08 8.22
C SER A 224 2.42 -8.38 7.42
N GLY A 225 2.99 -9.44 8.02
CA GLY A 225 3.03 -10.75 7.41
C GLY A 225 1.66 -11.41 7.31
N ALA A 226 0.80 -11.25 8.32
CA ALA A 226 -0.58 -11.73 8.28
C ALA A 226 -1.41 -11.02 7.19
N LEU A 227 -1.19 -9.72 6.97
CA LEU A 227 -1.78 -8.99 5.84
C LEU A 227 -1.23 -9.47 4.49
N ASN A 228 0.07 -9.77 4.39
CA ASN A 228 0.67 -10.32 3.18
C ASN A 228 0.02 -11.66 2.81
N GLU A 229 -0.18 -12.55 3.77
CA GLU A 229 -0.92 -13.81 3.60
C GLU A 229 -2.38 -13.57 3.20
N ALA A 230 -3.08 -12.68 3.91
CA ALA A 230 -4.48 -12.40 3.63
C ALA A 230 -4.70 -11.82 2.22
N TRP A 231 -3.84 -10.91 1.77
CA TRP A 231 -3.90 -10.39 0.40
C TRP A 231 -3.67 -11.49 -0.64
N SER A 232 -2.78 -12.44 -0.34
CA SER A 232 -2.54 -13.61 -1.18
C SER A 232 -3.75 -14.54 -1.23
N ASP A 233 -4.39 -14.82 -0.10
CA ASP A 233 -5.62 -15.61 -0.02
C ASP A 233 -6.78 -14.93 -0.77
N ILE A 234 -6.99 -13.63 -0.54
CA ILE A 234 -8.05 -12.84 -1.17
C ILE A 234 -7.94 -12.89 -2.71
N PHE A 235 -6.76 -12.65 -3.25
CA PHE A 235 -6.58 -12.67 -4.70
C PHE A 235 -6.47 -14.08 -5.26
N GLY A 236 -6.06 -15.07 -4.45
CA GLY A 236 -6.22 -16.49 -4.74
C GLY A 236 -7.68 -16.84 -5.00
N ALA A 237 -8.55 -16.57 -4.03
CA ALA A 237 -9.99 -16.78 -4.13
C ALA A 237 -10.65 -16.02 -5.31
N MET A 238 -10.17 -14.82 -5.62
CA MET A 238 -10.70 -14.04 -6.75
C MET A 238 -10.33 -14.65 -8.11
N VAL A 239 -9.13 -15.20 -8.25
CA VAL A 239 -8.70 -15.90 -9.46
C VAL A 239 -9.47 -17.21 -9.62
N ASP A 240 -9.58 -17.98 -8.55
CA ASP A 240 -10.31 -19.25 -8.55
C ASP A 240 -11.79 -19.05 -8.88
N LYS A 241 -12.42 -18.02 -8.33
CA LYS A 241 -13.77 -17.60 -8.73
C LYS A 241 -13.87 -17.30 -10.23
N GLN A 242 -12.87 -16.66 -10.84
CA GLN A 242 -12.85 -16.38 -12.27
C GLN A 242 -12.69 -17.65 -13.10
N GLU A 243 -11.97 -18.64 -12.58
CA GLU A 243 -11.80 -19.96 -13.21
C GLU A 243 -13.02 -20.89 -13.02
N GLY A 244 -13.95 -20.55 -12.12
CA GLY A 244 -15.23 -21.24 -12.05
C GLY A 244 -15.71 -21.68 -10.68
N ALA A 245 -14.97 -21.40 -9.61
CA ALA A 245 -15.43 -21.67 -8.25
C ALA A 245 -16.74 -20.93 -7.94
N VAL A 246 -17.66 -21.59 -7.26
CA VAL A 246 -19.01 -21.11 -6.97
C VAL A 246 -19.45 -21.39 -5.56
N GLY A 247 -20.29 -20.51 -5.01
CA GLY A 247 -20.85 -20.71 -3.68
C GLY A 247 -19.79 -20.61 -2.58
N ASP A 248 -19.84 -21.55 -1.63
CA ASP A 248 -18.93 -21.58 -0.48
C ASP A 248 -17.50 -21.99 -0.87
N ASP A 249 -17.33 -22.71 -1.99
CA ASP A 249 -16.01 -23.15 -2.49
C ASP A 249 -15.08 -21.96 -2.74
N ILE A 250 -15.59 -20.80 -3.15
CA ILE A 250 -14.80 -19.56 -3.33
C ILE A 250 -14.02 -19.19 -2.07
N TRP A 251 -14.52 -19.54 -0.88
CA TRP A 251 -13.95 -19.15 0.39
C TRP A 251 -13.12 -20.23 1.08
N PHE A 252 -13.01 -21.40 0.46
CA PHE A 252 -12.05 -22.41 0.86
C PHE A 252 -10.77 -22.23 0.06
N LEU A 253 -9.62 -22.39 0.69
CA LEU A 253 -8.30 -22.26 0.07
C LEU A 253 -7.63 -23.62 0.06
N GLY A 254 -7.17 -24.05 -1.10
CA GLY A 254 -6.45 -25.30 -1.28
C GLY A 254 -7.32 -26.55 -1.17
N GLU A 255 -8.64 -26.43 -1.37
CA GLU A 255 -9.59 -27.53 -1.22
C GLU A 255 -9.38 -28.64 -2.27
N ASP A 256 -8.96 -28.30 -3.46
CA ASP A 256 -8.71 -29.27 -4.54
C ASP A 256 -7.47 -30.14 -4.31
N ILE A 257 -6.54 -29.70 -3.44
CA ILE A 257 -5.25 -30.38 -3.27
C ILE A 257 -4.97 -30.88 -1.86
N TYR A 258 -5.70 -30.37 -0.85
CA TYR A 258 -5.47 -30.74 0.53
C TYR A 258 -6.24 -32.02 0.90
N THR A 259 -5.58 -32.91 1.64
CA THR A 259 -6.09 -34.22 2.10
C THR A 259 -7.03 -34.92 1.13
N PRO A 260 -6.57 -35.37 -0.05
CA PRO A 260 -7.42 -35.84 -1.17
C PRO A 260 -8.31 -37.05 -0.87
N GLY A 261 -8.25 -37.58 0.33
CA GLY A 261 -9.13 -38.64 0.83
C GLY A 261 -10.25 -38.15 1.73
N VAL A 262 -10.41 -36.84 1.93
CA VAL A 262 -11.39 -36.21 2.82
C VAL A 262 -12.18 -35.18 2.02
N ASP A 263 -13.45 -35.44 1.80
CA ASP A 263 -14.31 -34.52 1.04
C ASP A 263 -14.66 -33.27 1.88
N GLY A 264 -14.54 -32.08 1.31
CA GLY A 264 -15.00 -30.80 1.87
C GLY A 264 -14.10 -30.21 2.96
N ASP A 265 -12.83 -30.60 3.00
CA ASP A 265 -11.81 -29.91 3.78
C ASP A 265 -10.98 -28.95 2.93
N ALA A 266 -10.21 -28.10 3.56
CA ALA A 266 -9.37 -27.10 2.92
C ALA A 266 -8.20 -26.71 3.84
N LEU A 267 -7.22 -26.01 3.30
CA LEU A 267 -6.13 -25.41 4.09
C LEU A 267 -6.64 -24.28 4.99
N ARG A 268 -7.50 -23.41 4.45
CA ARG A 268 -8.11 -22.29 5.17
C ARG A 268 -9.56 -22.11 4.73
N ASN A 269 -10.36 -21.55 5.63
CA ASN A 269 -11.73 -21.13 5.35
C ASN A 269 -11.85 -19.63 5.63
N MET A 270 -11.95 -18.81 4.58
CA MET A 270 -12.02 -17.36 4.70
C MET A 270 -13.33 -16.87 5.32
N ALA A 271 -14.42 -17.61 5.16
CA ALA A 271 -15.74 -17.25 5.68
C ALA A 271 -15.92 -17.60 7.17
N ASP A 272 -15.22 -18.62 7.67
CA ASP A 272 -15.17 -19.01 9.07
C ASP A 272 -13.77 -19.54 9.46
N PRO A 273 -12.75 -18.66 9.55
CA PRO A 273 -11.36 -19.09 9.78
C PRO A 273 -11.18 -19.97 11.01
N ALA A 274 -11.94 -19.70 12.07
CA ALA A 274 -11.86 -20.49 13.30
C ALA A 274 -12.44 -21.91 13.16
N SER A 275 -13.12 -22.24 12.06
CA SER A 275 -13.55 -23.63 11.78
C SER A 275 -12.36 -24.55 11.53
N LEU A 276 -11.26 -24.02 10.99
CA LEU A 276 -10.02 -24.74 10.70
C LEU A 276 -8.88 -24.39 11.67
N GLY A 277 -9.15 -23.54 12.69
CA GLY A 277 -8.22 -23.24 13.79
C GLY A 277 -7.48 -21.91 13.62
N ASP A 278 -7.79 -21.12 12.61
CA ASP A 278 -7.22 -19.80 12.41
C ASP A 278 -7.91 -18.72 13.26
N TYR A 279 -7.28 -17.56 13.39
CA TYR A 279 -7.85 -16.46 14.15
C TYR A 279 -8.77 -15.61 13.27
N ASP A 280 -9.99 -15.37 13.76
CA ASP A 280 -11.06 -14.65 13.09
C ASP A 280 -11.38 -13.30 13.75
N TYR A 281 -10.68 -12.97 14.88
CA TYR A 281 -11.02 -11.82 15.71
C TYR A 281 -9.77 -11.16 16.30
N TYR A 282 -9.50 -9.92 15.93
CA TYR A 282 -8.27 -9.18 16.25
C TYR A 282 -7.91 -9.14 17.75
N PRO A 283 -8.86 -8.88 18.70
CA PRO A 283 -8.51 -8.86 20.11
C PRO A 283 -7.97 -10.18 20.65
N THR A 284 -8.24 -11.30 19.99
CA THR A 284 -7.77 -12.62 20.39
C THR A 284 -6.70 -13.21 19.46
N ARG A 285 -6.14 -12.40 18.56
CA ARG A 285 -5.12 -12.83 17.61
C ARG A 285 -3.90 -13.46 18.28
N TYR A 286 -3.18 -14.25 17.55
CA TYR A 286 -1.90 -14.79 18.01
C TYR A 286 -0.85 -13.68 18.17
N THR A 287 -0.13 -13.69 19.29
CA THR A 287 0.91 -12.70 19.62
C THR A 287 2.24 -13.35 20.00
N GLY A 288 2.40 -14.65 19.74
CA GLY A 288 3.64 -15.38 19.96
C GLY A 288 4.63 -15.23 18.79
N SER A 289 5.74 -15.96 18.87
CA SER A 289 6.80 -15.88 17.86
C SER A 289 6.79 -17.01 16.82
N SER A 290 5.96 -18.04 16.98
CA SER A 290 5.84 -19.13 16.02
C SER A 290 5.24 -18.61 14.71
N ASP A 291 5.53 -19.30 13.60
CA ASP A 291 5.01 -18.94 12.28
C ASP A 291 5.24 -17.46 11.94
N ASN A 292 6.47 -16.97 12.10
CA ASN A 292 6.84 -15.56 11.90
C ASN A 292 5.93 -14.55 12.65
N GLY A 293 5.37 -14.94 13.80
CA GLY A 293 4.39 -14.13 14.53
C GLY A 293 2.94 -14.47 14.20
N GLY A 294 2.69 -15.69 13.66
CA GLY A 294 1.36 -16.18 13.34
C GLY A 294 0.82 -15.68 12.01
N VAL A 295 1.67 -15.53 11.00
CA VAL A 295 1.28 -14.93 9.71
C VAL A 295 0.15 -15.70 9.04
N HIS A 296 0.23 -17.05 8.99
CA HIS A 296 -0.80 -17.89 8.39
C HIS A 296 -2.07 -17.98 9.25
N TRP A 297 -1.95 -17.85 10.57
CA TRP A 297 -3.10 -17.98 11.48
C TRP A 297 -3.88 -16.67 11.63
N ASN A 298 -3.19 -15.52 11.66
CA ASN A 298 -3.83 -14.21 11.82
C ASN A 298 -4.35 -13.65 10.49
N SER A 299 -3.95 -14.21 9.34
CA SER A 299 -4.50 -13.84 8.02
C SER A 299 -6.02 -13.98 7.97
N GLY A 300 -6.57 -14.96 8.70
CA GLY A 300 -8.00 -15.20 8.81
C GLY A 300 -8.81 -13.96 9.26
N ILE A 301 -8.21 -13.05 10.01
CA ILE A 301 -8.87 -11.80 10.45
C ILE A 301 -9.19 -10.91 9.23
N ALA A 302 -8.23 -10.69 8.34
CA ALA A 302 -8.44 -9.87 7.15
C ALA A 302 -9.22 -10.63 6.07
N ASN A 303 -9.03 -11.95 5.97
CA ASN A 303 -9.84 -12.81 5.10
C ASN A 303 -11.32 -12.68 5.43
N LEU A 304 -11.69 -12.85 6.70
CA LEU A 304 -13.09 -12.70 7.13
C LEU A 304 -13.61 -11.27 6.91
N ALA A 305 -12.79 -10.23 7.15
CA ALA A 305 -13.19 -8.86 6.85
C ALA A 305 -13.49 -8.68 5.36
N PHE A 306 -12.71 -9.27 4.47
CA PHE A 306 -12.96 -9.24 3.03
C PHE A 306 -14.25 -9.99 2.64
N VAL A 307 -14.47 -11.20 3.16
CA VAL A 307 -15.69 -11.96 2.90
C VAL A 307 -16.93 -11.18 3.34
N LEU A 308 -16.91 -10.61 4.55
CA LEU A 308 -18.01 -9.79 5.05
C LEU A 308 -18.20 -8.51 4.22
N LEU A 309 -17.13 -7.93 3.69
CA LEU A 309 -17.22 -6.80 2.79
C LEU A 309 -17.88 -7.17 1.45
N VAL A 310 -17.58 -8.36 0.94
CA VAL A 310 -18.18 -8.87 -0.31
C VAL A 310 -19.65 -9.21 -0.11
N GLU A 311 -19.97 -10.05 0.86
CA GLU A 311 -21.28 -10.67 1.01
C GLU A 311 -22.21 -9.91 1.94
N GLY A 312 -21.65 -9.17 2.88
CA GLY A 312 -22.39 -8.57 4.00
C GLY A 312 -22.59 -9.57 5.13
N GLY A 313 -23.35 -9.13 6.13
CA GLY A 313 -23.71 -9.98 7.26
C GLY A 313 -23.00 -9.62 8.57
N GLN A 314 -22.89 -10.59 9.45
CA GLN A 314 -22.28 -10.46 10.78
C GLN A 314 -21.16 -11.48 10.95
N HIS A 315 -20.29 -11.25 11.92
CA HIS A 315 -19.26 -12.22 12.29
C HIS A 315 -19.87 -13.60 12.55
N PRO A 316 -19.43 -14.69 11.87
CA PRO A 316 -20.10 -16.01 11.90
C PRO A 316 -20.19 -16.61 13.30
N ARG A 317 -19.30 -16.21 14.21
CA ARG A 317 -19.26 -16.68 15.60
C ARG A 317 -19.75 -15.63 16.61
N GLY A 318 -20.44 -14.58 16.14
CA GLY A 318 -21.09 -13.57 16.98
C GLY A 318 -20.13 -12.79 17.90
N LYS A 319 -18.89 -12.57 17.48
CA LYS A 319 -17.90 -11.81 18.26
C LYS A 319 -18.27 -10.33 18.42
N THR A 320 -18.98 -9.78 17.44
CA THR A 320 -19.43 -8.40 17.37
C THR A 320 -20.91 -8.35 16.97
N PRO A 321 -21.83 -8.75 17.85
CA PRO A 321 -23.24 -9.00 17.50
C PRO A 321 -24.01 -7.74 17.07
N ASP A 322 -23.51 -6.56 17.43
CA ASP A 322 -24.13 -5.27 17.07
C ASP A 322 -23.60 -4.71 15.75
N VAL A 323 -22.63 -5.38 15.10
CA VAL A 323 -22.06 -4.95 13.82
C VAL A 323 -22.65 -5.80 12.70
N THR A 324 -23.27 -5.14 11.74
CA THR A 324 -23.76 -5.76 10.50
C THR A 324 -23.16 -5.04 9.31
N VAL A 325 -22.45 -5.78 8.48
CA VAL A 325 -21.77 -5.25 7.27
C VAL A 325 -22.77 -5.22 6.13
N THR A 326 -22.77 -4.13 5.35
CA THR A 326 -23.48 -4.07 4.09
C THR A 326 -22.53 -4.56 2.99
N GLY A 327 -22.87 -5.69 2.36
CA GLY A 327 -22.07 -6.26 1.27
C GLY A 327 -21.99 -5.33 0.06
N ILE A 328 -20.83 -5.29 -0.57
CA ILE A 328 -20.57 -4.43 -1.74
C ILE A 328 -20.27 -5.20 -3.02
N GLY A 329 -20.19 -6.53 -2.91
CA GLY A 329 -19.89 -7.44 -4.02
C GLY A 329 -18.40 -7.57 -4.32
N PHE A 330 -18.08 -8.59 -5.13
CA PHE A 330 -16.71 -9.01 -5.42
C PHE A 330 -15.86 -7.92 -6.10
N GLU A 331 -16.37 -7.31 -7.17
CA GLU A 331 -15.61 -6.35 -7.97
C GLU A 331 -15.17 -5.14 -7.13
N ALA A 332 -16.11 -4.51 -6.42
CA ALA A 332 -15.81 -3.32 -5.61
C ALA A 332 -14.85 -3.64 -4.45
N ALA A 333 -15.03 -4.79 -3.78
CA ALA A 333 -14.16 -5.20 -2.69
C ALA A 333 -12.73 -5.50 -3.19
N ALA A 334 -12.60 -6.23 -4.31
CA ALA A 334 -11.31 -6.54 -4.92
C ALA A 334 -10.58 -5.26 -5.40
N ASP A 335 -11.29 -4.31 -6.03
CA ASP A 335 -10.73 -3.02 -6.45
C ASP A 335 -10.17 -2.23 -5.26
N ILE A 336 -10.91 -2.19 -4.13
CA ILE A 336 -10.47 -1.51 -2.91
C ILE A 336 -9.21 -2.17 -2.34
N PHE A 337 -9.18 -3.49 -2.20
CA PHE A 337 -8.05 -4.21 -1.63
C PHE A 337 -6.81 -4.17 -2.55
N TYR A 338 -7.01 -4.28 -3.87
CA TYR A 338 -5.92 -4.09 -4.82
C TYR A 338 -5.32 -2.69 -4.75
N ALA A 339 -6.16 -1.65 -4.81
CA ALA A 339 -5.71 -0.27 -4.75
C ALA A 339 -5.01 0.03 -3.41
N ALA A 340 -5.48 -0.54 -2.28
CA ALA A 340 -4.80 -0.45 -1.00
C ALA A 340 -3.37 -1.04 -1.05
N ASN A 341 -3.19 -2.20 -1.69
CA ASN A 341 -1.88 -2.84 -1.84
C ASN A 341 -0.90 -2.00 -2.69
N VAL A 342 -1.39 -1.31 -3.72
CA VAL A 342 -0.51 -0.62 -4.67
C VAL A 342 -0.30 0.86 -4.39
N SER A 343 -1.12 1.49 -3.54
CA SER A 343 -1.09 2.95 -3.35
C SER A 343 -0.99 3.42 -1.90
N CYS A 344 -1.30 2.59 -0.89
CA CYS A 344 -1.52 3.08 0.46
C CYS A 344 -0.78 2.24 1.52
N LEU A 345 -0.82 0.90 1.43
CA LEU A 345 -0.10 0.04 2.38
C LEU A 345 1.42 0.20 2.23
N THR A 346 2.12 0.05 3.34
CA THR A 346 3.56 0.15 3.47
C THR A 346 4.15 -1.13 4.06
N PRO A 347 5.48 -1.35 4.00
CA PRO A 347 6.10 -2.58 4.52
C PRO A 347 5.76 -2.93 5.97
N ASN A 348 5.48 -1.96 6.82
CA ASN A 348 5.18 -2.16 8.24
C ASN A 348 3.69 -1.97 8.58
N SER A 349 2.80 -1.89 7.61
CA SER A 349 1.36 -1.73 7.87
C SER A 349 0.83 -2.88 8.72
N ASN A 350 0.09 -2.54 9.77
CA ASN A 350 -0.64 -3.44 10.64
C ASN A 350 -2.14 -3.46 10.28
N PHE A 351 -2.95 -4.24 11.00
CA PHE A 351 -4.39 -4.34 10.71
C PHE A 351 -5.12 -3.00 10.81
N ALA A 352 -4.77 -2.14 11.77
CA ALA A 352 -5.38 -0.80 11.89
C ALA A 352 -5.01 0.10 10.70
N ALA A 353 -3.76 0.03 10.23
CA ALA A 353 -3.33 0.72 9.02
C ALA A 353 -4.06 0.18 7.77
N ALA A 354 -4.25 -1.14 7.67
CA ALA A 354 -4.99 -1.75 6.56
C ALA A 354 -6.46 -1.31 6.55
N ARG A 355 -7.11 -1.26 7.72
CA ARG A 355 -8.46 -0.71 7.89
C ARG A 355 -8.56 0.72 7.33
N ASN A 356 -7.69 1.60 7.79
CA ASN A 356 -7.71 3.00 7.39
C ASN A 356 -7.40 3.17 5.90
N CYS A 357 -6.41 2.43 5.40
CA CYS A 357 -6.01 2.44 4.01
C CYS A 357 -7.15 1.99 3.08
N THR A 358 -7.81 0.85 3.37
CA THR A 358 -8.92 0.36 2.55
C THR A 358 -10.12 1.31 2.57
N ALA A 359 -10.42 1.95 3.71
CA ALA A 359 -11.49 2.95 3.79
C ALA A 359 -11.16 4.24 3.01
N LEU A 360 -9.92 4.73 3.10
CA LEU A 360 -9.44 5.88 2.34
C LEU A 360 -9.53 5.61 0.83
N VAL A 361 -9.01 4.46 0.40
CA VAL A 361 -9.03 4.05 -1.01
C VAL A 361 -10.46 3.91 -1.54
N ALA A 362 -11.39 3.36 -0.75
CA ALA A 362 -12.80 3.29 -1.14
C ALA A 362 -13.39 4.68 -1.44
N GLN A 363 -13.04 5.68 -0.62
CA GLN A 363 -13.43 7.07 -0.84
C GLN A 363 -12.76 7.67 -2.07
N GLU A 364 -11.47 7.39 -2.28
CA GLU A 364 -10.71 7.90 -3.44
C GLU A 364 -11.22 7.29 -4.76
N LEU A 365 -11.49 6.00 -4.81
CA LEU A 365 -12.06 5.32 -5.97
C LEU A 365 -13.47 5.84 -6.29
N PHE A 366 -14.28 6.17 -5.28
CA PHE A 366 -15.56 6.83 -5.47
C PHE A 366 -15.38 8.25 -6.02
N ASN A 367 -14.52 9.07 -5.42
CA ASN A 367 -14.22 10.44 -5.85
C ASN A 367 -13.66 10.47 -7.27
N GLY A 368 -12.79 9.52 -7.62
CA GLY A 368 -12.24 9.31 -8.95
C GLY A 368 -13.24 8.74 -9.96
N GLY A 369 -14.41 8.29 -9.50
CA GLY A 369 -15.48 7.74 -10.34
C GLY A 369 -15.23 6.33 -10.85
N HIS A 370 -14.32 5.57 -10.23
CA HIS A 370 -14.15 4.14 -10.45
C HIS A 370 -15.28 3.36 -9.78
N LEU A 371 -15.66 3.74 -8.57
CA LEU A 371 -16.82 3.20 -7.88
C LEU A 371 -18.04 4.11 -8.02
N PHE A 372 -19.23 3.52 -8.18
CA PHE A 372 -20.49 4.27 -8.30
C PHE A 372 -21.06 4.68 -6.94
N THR A 373 -20.63 4.03 -5.87
CA THR A 373 -21.04 4.26 -4.49
C THR A 373 -19.80 4.42 -3.63
N ASN A 374 -19.88 5.29 -2.62
CA ASN A 374 -18.86 5.34 -1.57
C ASN A 374 -19.09 4.17 -0.62
N HIS A 375 -18.09 3.29 -0.55
CA HIS A 375 -18.14 2.08 0.28
C HIS A 375 -17.30 2.19 1.57
N SER A 376 -16.79 3.37 1.90
CA SER A 376 -15.95 3.61 3.08
C SER A 376 -16.61 3.12 4.38
N ASP A 377 -17.93 3.39 4.54
CA ASP A 377 -18.66 2.92 5.73
C ASP A 377 -18.74 1.39 5.80
N SER A 378 -18.99 0.70 4.66
CA SER A 378 -19.01 -0.77 4.61
C SER A 378 -17.64 -1.36 4.93
N VAL A 379 -16.55 -0.73 4.46
CA VAL A 379 -15.17 -1.12 4.80
C VAL A 379 -14.94 -0.99 6.30
N HIS A 380 -15.32 0.14 6.91
CA HIS A 380 -15.18 0.31 8.36
C HIS A 380 -15.97 -0.75 9.14
N LEU A 381 -17.21 -1.05 8.73
CA LEU A 381 -18.03 -2.09 9.36
C LEU A 381 -17.43 -3.48 9.21
N ALA A 382 -16.81 -3.80 8.07
CA ALA A 382 -16.14 -5.10 7.87
C ALA A 382 -14.97 -5.29 8.86
N TRP A 383 -14.14 -4.26 9.05
CA TRP A 383 -13.07 -4.29 10.03
C TRP A 383 -13.56 -4.23 11.48
N ASP A 384 -14.68 -3.53 11.75
CA ASP A 384 -15.35 -3.56 13.07
C ASP A 384 -15.86 -4.96 13.39
N ALA A 385 -16.42 -5.67 12.40
CA ALA A 385 -16.94 -7.02 12.58
C ALA A 385 -15.85 -7.99 13.06
N VAL A 386 -14.62 -7.85 12.61
CA VAL A 386 -13.48 -8.67 13.06
C VAL A 386 -12.67 -8.02 14.20
N GLY A 387 -13.17 -6.93 14.77
CA GLY A 387 -12.65 -6.29 15.99
C GLY A 387 -11.34 -5.51 15.81
N VAL A 388 -10.98 -5.14 14.59
CA VAL A 388 -9.83 -4.27 14.33
C VAL A 388 -10.17 -2.84 14.76
N PRO A 389 -9.37 -2.22 15.67
CA PRO A 389 -9.70 -0.89 16.17
C PRO A 389 -9.62 0.17 15.07
N ASN A 390 -10.56 1.11 15.08
CA ASN A 390 -10.43 2.35 14.33
C ASN A 390 -9.43 3.25 15.06
N ILE A 391 -8.16 3.12 14.70
CA ILE A 391 -7.14 4.08 15.11
C ILE A 391 -7.07 5.07 13.94
N GLU A 392 -7.91 6.11 14.00
CA GLU A 392 -7.77 7.20 13.05
C GLU A 392 -6.30 7.68 13.11
N PRO A 393 -5.60 7.75 11.95
CA PRO A 393 -4.41 8.58 11.91
C PRO A 393 -4.83 9.96 12.44
N PRO A 394 -4.03 10.64 13.27
CA PRO A 394 -4.36 11.99 13.60
C PRO A 394 -4.67 12.73 12.30
N GLU A 395 -5.85 13.39 12.24
CA GLU A 395 -6.29 14.15 11.08
C GLU A 395 -5.07 14.86 10.47
N PRO A 396 -4.81 14.77 9.17
CA PRO A 396 -3.72 15.51 8.57
C PRO A 396 -3.83 16.98 9.02
N ASN A 397 -2.87 17.45 9.84
CA ASN A 397 -2.84 18.74 10.54
C ASN A 397 -3.48 18.84 11.94
N THR A 398 -4.00 17.77 12.57
CA THR A 398 -4.29 17.86 14.01
C THR A 398 -2.98 17.86 14.78
N PRO A 399 -2.64 18.92 15.54
CA PRO A 399 -1.39 18.98 16.27
C PRO A 399 -1.32 17.90 17.35
N ILE A 400 -0.22 17.16 17.40
CA ILE A 400 0.02 16.11 18.38
C ILE A 400 0.51 16.76 19.68
N LYS A 401 -0.10 16.39 20.81
CA LYS A 401 0.32 16.91 22.12
C LYS A 401 1.63 16.25 22.58
N LEU A 402 2.62 17.08 22.89
CA LEU A 402 3.89 16.66 23.48
C LEU A 402 3.81 16.67 25.01
N THR A 403 4.64 15.84 25.62
CA THR A 403 4.91 15.86 27.07
C THR A 403 6.38 16.21 27.27
N ASP A 404 6.67 17.06 28.24
CA ASP A 404 8.05 17.50 28.57
C ASP A 404 8.97 16.29 28.74
N ASN A 405 10.07 16.27 27.99
CA ASN A 405 11.12 15.25 27.99
C ASN A 405 10.64 13.82 27.69
N LEU A 406 9.49 13.65 27.04
CA LEU A 406 8.99 12.36 26.56
C LEU A 406 8.99 12.33 25.04
N ALA A 407 9.61 11.31 24.45
CA ALA A 407 9.64 11.15 23.02
C ALA A 407 8.27 10.71 22.46
N VAL A 408 7.83 11.33 21.37
CA VAL A 408 6.81 10.81 20.47
C VAL A 408 7.54 10.05 19.37
N THR A 409 7.38 8.73 19.30
CA THR A 409 8.09 7.83 18.40
C THR A 409 7.25 7.43 17.19
N ASP A 410 7.88 6.72 16.26
CA ASP A 410 7.23 6.09 15.10
C ASP A 410 6.49 7.08 14.19
N GLN A 411 6.97 8.33 14.14
CA GLN A 411 6.44 9.32 13.24
C GLN A 411 6.95 9.08 11.81
N ASN A 412 6.04 9.20 10.83
CA ASN A 412 6.34 9.02 9.42
C ASN A 412 5.82 10.23 8.66
N GLY A 413 6.48 10.58 7.56
CA GLY A 413 6.03 11.67 6.69
C GLY A 413 6.43 11.41 5.24
N ASN A 414 5.50 11.65 4.31
CA ASN A 414 5.78 11.65 2.88
C ASN A 414 6.34 13.00 2.45
N SER A 415 7.15 13.04 1.40
CA SER A 415 7.74 14.29 0.90
C SER A 415 6.67 15.37 0.67
N GLY A 416 6.88 16.54 1.27
CA GLY A 416 5.98 17.69 1.25
C GLY A 416 4.96 17.74 2.39
N GLU A 417 4.82 16.68 3.20
CA GLU A 417 3.91 16.68 4.35
C GLU A 417 4.46 17.51 5.52
N ILE A 418 3.54 18.12 6.28
CA ILE A 418 3.84 18.87 7.49
C ILE A 418 3.01 18.31 8.62
N GLN A 419 3.66 17.82 9.67
CA GLN A 419 3.00 17.41 10.91
C GLN A 419 3.24 18.45 12.00
N HIS A 420 2.16 18.86 12.68
CA HIS A 420 2.21 19.82 13.77
C HIS A 420 2.16 19.12 15.13
N TYR A 421 2.86 19.72 16.10
CA TYR A 421 2.92 19.27 17.50
C TYR A 421 2.79 20.48 18.43
N PHE A 422 2.39 20.27 19.69
CA PHE A 422 2.35 21.33 20.69
C PHE A 422 2.72 20.83 22.08
N LEU A 423 3.40 21.70 22.85
CA LEU A 423 3.77 21.52 24.25
C LEU A 423 3.20 22.68 25.05
N GLU A 424 2.30 22.36 25.98
CA GLU A 424 1.61 23.37 26.80
C GLU A 424 2.38 23.71 28.08
N ASN A 425 1.98 24.81 28.69
CA ASN A 425 2.40 25.22 30.04
C ASN A 425 3.90 25.51 30.19
N VAL A 426 4.54 26.06 29.17
CA VAL A 426 5.91 26.57 29.28
C VAL A 426 5.88 27.83 30.13
N SER A 427 6.65 27.86 31.23
CA SER A 427 6.70 29.01 32.11
C SER A 427 7.54 30.16 31.54
N ALA A 428 7.21 31.40 31.92
CA ALA A 428 7.94 32.58 31.50
C ALA A 428 9.46 32.46 31.72
N GLY A 429 10.23 32.91 30.75
CA GLY A 429 11.69 32.88 30.79
C GLY A 429 12.35 31.52 30.57
N LYS A 430 11.57 30.45 30.37
CA LYS A 430 12.10 29.13 30.01
C LYS A 430 12.31 29.02 28.50
N THR A 431 13.34 28.32 28.10
CA THR A 431 13.57 27.92 26.71
C THR A 431 13.14 26.46 26.52
N VAL A 432 12.84 26.05 25.30
CA VAL A 432 12.55 24.66 24.98
C VAL A 432 13.53 24.18 23.89
N THR A 433 14.14 23.03 24.12
CA THR A 433 14.97 22.36 23.10
C THR A 433 14.21 21.16 22.57
N CYS A 434 13.96 21.12 21.26
CA CYS A 434 13.39 19.97 20.59
C CYS A 434 14.45 19.29 19.69
N ASN A 435 14.42 17.97 19.68
CA ASN A 435 15.30 17.15 18.85
C ASN A 435 14.48 16.12 18.09
N THR A 436 14.81 15.91 16.83
CA THR A 436 14.34 14.77 16.06
C THR A 436 15.45 13.74 15.90
N LEU A 437 15.10 12.48 15.77
CA LEU A 437 16.00 11.36 15.52
C LEU A 437 15.34 10.37 14.58
N SER A 438 15.98 10.11 13.44
CA SER A 438 15.59 9.06 12.49
C SER A 438 16.83 8.57 11.75
N ASP A 439 16.80 7.30 11.31
CA ASP A 439 17.88 6.69 10.54
C ASP A 439 17.74 6.91 9.02
N ASN A 440 16.65 7.58 8.58
CA ASN A 440 16.36 7.78 7.15
C ASN A 440 15.61 9.10 6.89
N GLY A 441 15.55 9.45 5.59
CA GLY A 441 14.79 10.61 5.13
C GLY A 441 15.45 11.96 5.42
N ASP A 442 14.65 13.02 5.21
CA ASP A 442 15.05 14.40 5.44
C ASP A 442 13.84 15.17 5.99
N ALA A 443 13.88 15.49 7.27
CA ALA A 443 12.78 16.08 8.04
C ALA A 443 13.26 17.35 8.76
N ASP A 444 12.75 18.49 8.36
CA ASP A 444 13.06 19.80 8.94
C ASP A 444 12.20 20.09 10.17
N LEU A 445 12.79 20.71 11.20
CA LEU A 445 12.11 21.06 12.44
C LEU A 445 11.98 22.58 12.59
N TYR A 446 10.77 23.05 12.88
CA TYR A 446 10.46 24.47 13.12
C TYR A 446 9.71 24.64 14.44
N LEU A 447 10.08 25.66 15.23
CA LEU A 447 9.49 25.94 16.54
C LEU A 447 8.96 27.39 16.61
N ARG A 448 7.76 27.57 17.22
CA ARG A 448 7.15 28.87 17.44
C ARG A 448 6.32 28.90 18.74
N PHE A 449 6.35 30.00 19.48
CA PHE A 449 5.48 30.17 20.64
C PHE A 449 4.11 30.75 20.25
N ASN A 450 3.06 30.23 20.89
CA ASN A 450 1.64 30.64 20.83
C ASN A 450 0.94 30.52 19.48
N ASP A 451 1.64 30.63 18.37
CA ASP A 451 1.10 30.44 17.02
C ASP A 451 1.66 29.19 16.38
N GLN A 452 1.01 28.71 15.34
CA GLN A 452 1.47 27.55 14.57
C GLN A 452 2.84 27.82 13.95
N ALA A 453 3.78 26.89 14.12
CA ALA A 453 5.10 26.98 13.50
C ALA A 453 4.97 26.88 11.97
N GLU A 454 5.67 27.76 11.26
CA GLU A 454 5.68 27.82 9.80
C GLU A 454 6.80 26.93 9.25
N ALA A 455 6.43 25.92 8.45
CA ALA A 455 7.38 25.05 7.78
C ALA A 455 8.03 25.78 6.58
N ASN A 456 8.79 26.81 6.90
CA ASN A 456 9.47 27.66 5.92
C ASN A 456 10.82 28.13 6.50
N PRO A 457 11.97 27.73 5.91
CA PRO A 457 13.30 28.13 6.40
C PRO A 457 13.55 29.65 6.36
N ASN A 458 12.77 30.38 5.58
CA ASN A 458 12.87 31.84 5.48
C ASN A 458 11.88 32.59 6.37
N SER A 459 11.07 31.89 7.19
CA SER A 459 10.13 32.54 8.09
C SER A 459 10.83 33.19 9.26
N ILE A 460 10.63 34.50 9.39
CA ILE A 460 11.10 35.30 10.53
C ILE A 460 10.20 35.16 11.76
N ASN A 461 9.08 34.44 11.63
CA ASN A 461 8.09 34.26 12.68
C ASN A 461 8.42 33.08 13.60
N ASN A 462 9.27 32.15 13.15
CA ASN A 462 9.70 31.02 13.98
C ASN A 462 10.75 31.45 14.99
N GLU A 463 10.65 30.91 16.21
CA GLU A 463 11.68 31.09 17.26
C GLU A 463 12.98 30.38 16.87
N CYS A 464 12.87 29.28 16.15
CA CYS A 464 13.96 28.45 15.68
C CYS A 464 13.54 27.58 14.49
N GLY A 465 14.47 27.32 13.56
CA GLY A 465 14.35 26.35 12.51
C GLY A 465 15.66 25.57 12.36
N SER A 466 15.58 24.26 12.18
CA SER A 466 16.70 23.38 11.91
C SER A 466 16.36 22.54 10.67
N TYR A 467 17.21 22.63 9.64
CA TYR A 467 16.98 22.06 8.30
C TYR A 467 18.32 21.60 7.71
N THR A 468 18.77 20.44 8.18
CA THR A 468 19.96 19.77 7.64
C THR A 468 19.53 18.70 6.63
N ALA A 469 20.43 18.20 5.81
CA ALA A 469 20.10 17.19 4.79
C ALA A 469 19.89 15.78 5.39
N ASN A 470 19.18 15.69 6.52
CA ASN A 470 18.76 14.45 7.18
C ASN A 470 17.70 14.74 8.25
N SER A 471 17.11 13.69 8.84
CA SER A 471 16.04 13.80 9.83
C SER A 471 16.51 13.97 11.30
N ASN A 472 17.78 14.28 11.53
CA ASN A 472 18.32 14.48 12.89
C ASN A 472 18.52 15.98 13.16
N GLU A 473 17.45 16.63 13.60
CA GLU A 473 17.39 18.06 13.81
C GLU A 473 17.45 18.43 15.29
N SER A 474 17.95 19.61 15.59
CA SER A 474 17.99 20.16 16.95
C SER A 474 17.74 21.64 16.94
N CYS A 475 16.76 22.09 17.70
CA CYS A 475 16.30 23.47 17.72
C CYS A 475 15.98 23.92 19.15
N THR A 476 16.45 25.09 19.53
CA THR A 476 16.19 25.68 20.89
C THR A 476 15.55 27.04 20.73
N THR A 477 14.40 27.26 21.36
CA THR A 477 13.67 28.54 21.33
C THR A 477 14.37 29.64 22.09
N THR A 478 13.96 30.87 21.86
CA THR A 478 14.16 31.99 22.82
C THR A 478 13.40 31.72 24.13
N ALA A 479 13.50 32.64 25.10
CA ALA A 479 12.78 32.52 26.37
C ALA A 479 11.27 32.72 26.17
N ALA A 480 10.44 31.84 26.76
CA ALA A 480 8.98 31.93 26.70
C ALA A 480 8.50 33.30 27.23
N PRO A 481 7.58 33.98 26.54
CA PRO A 481 7.18 35.35 26.83
C PRO A 481 6.33 35.49 28.10
N SER A 482 5.60 34.45 28.51
CA SER A 482 4.71 34.44 29.67
C SER A 482 4.54 33.06 30.26
N ASP A 483 3.99 32.96 31.47
CA ASP A 483 3.55 31.66 32.02
C ASP A 483 2.37 31.11 31.24
N GLY A 484 2.34 29.79 31.07
CA GLY A 484 1.30 29.09 30.30
C GLY A 484 1.45 29.22 28.79
N THR A 485 2.61 29.66 28.30
CA THR A 485 2.92 29.70 26.86
C THR A 485 2.87 28.29 26.25
N THR A 486 2.29 28.19 25.06
CA THR A 486 2.31 26.96 24.28
C THR A 486 3.42 27.03 23.24
N LEU A 487 4.29 26.02 23.22
CA LEU A 487 5.22 25.80 22.10
C LEU A 487 4.49 25.00 21.02
N ASN A 488 4.54 25.47 19.79
CA ASN A 488 4.14 24.73 18.61
C ASN A 488 5.39 24.34 17.83
N ALA A 489 5.43 23.07 17.40
CA ALA A 489 6.46 22.54 16.53
C ALA A 489 5.85 22.07 15.23
N ALA A 490 6.58 22.22 14.11
CA ALA A 490 6.25 21.64 12.83
C ALA A 490 7.42 20.80 12.34
N ILE A 491 7.14 19.60 11.87
CA ILE A 491 8.08 18.76 11.14
C ILE A 491 7.64 18.74 9.68
N HIS A 492 8.50 19.23 8.81
CA HIS A 492 8.28 19.19 7.35
C HIS A 492 9.12 18.09 6.74
N ALA A 493 8.50 17.16 6.04
CA ALA A 493 9.16 16.11 5.28
C ALA A 493 9.72 16.68 3.96
N TYR A 494 10.95 17.16 3.96
CA TYR A 494 11.62 17.56 2.72
C TYR A 494 11.82 16.34 1.80
N ALA A 495 12.21 15.20 2.37
CA ALA A 495 12.09 13.88 1.75
C ALA A 495 11.41 12.93 2.74
N SER A 496 10.73 11.91 2.22
CA SER A 496 9.99 10.94 3.06
C SER A 496 10.89 10.35 4.15
N TYR A 497 10.38 10.30 5.37
CA TYR A 497 11.05 9.72 6.53
C TYR A 497 10.14 8.70 7.24
N SER A 498 10.75 7.80 8.01
CA SER A 498 10.02 6.83 8.84
C SER A 498 10.68 6.64 10.19
N SER A 499 9.88 6.16 11.17
CA SER A 499 10.33 5.87 12.54
C SER A 499 11.05 7.05 13.22
N LEU A 500 10.66 8.30 12.89
CA LEU A 500 11.21 9.49 13.50
C LEU A 500 10.71 9.63 14.94
N ALA A 501 11.59 9.96 15.85
CA ALA A 501 11.28 10.34 17.23
C ALA A 501 11.46 11.85 17.42
N LEU A 502 10.44 12.52 17.97
CA LEU A 502 10.50 13.92 18.39
C LEU A 502 10.50 14.00 19.93
N THR A 503 11.47 14.68 20.50
CA THR A 503 11.53 14.96 21.94
C THR A 503 11.73 16.44 22.18
N CYS A 504 10.89 17.05 23.03
CA CYS A 504 11.02 18.44 23.45
C CYS A 504 11.24 18.52 24.96
N LEU A 505 12.27 19.25 25.41
CA LEU A 505 12.64 19.43 26.80
C LEU A 505 12.50 20.92 27.19
N ILE A 506 11.72 21.20 28.24
CA ILE A 506 11.68 22.54 28.86
C ILE A 506 12.94 22.69 29.70
N ASN A 507 13.80 23.61 29.29
CA ASN A 507 15.03 23.88 30.01
C ASN A 507 14.73 24.63 31.31
N ASN A 508 14.94 23.99 32.45
CA ASN A 508 14.78 24.57 33.77
C ASN A 508 15.90 25.61 34.04
N GLY A 509 15.71 26.83 33.59
CA GLY A 509 16.69 27.85 33.50
C GLY A 509 17.52 28.07 34.79
N GLY A 510 18.80 27.82 34.62
CA GLY A 510 19.81 28.71 35.14
C GLY A 510 20.32 29.47 33.93
N GLY A 511 20.11 30.76 33.86
CA GLY A 511 20.57 31.59 32.75
C GLY A 511 22.10 31.54 32.63
N GLY A 512 22.55 30.71 31.72
CA GLY A 512 23.93 30.58 31.32
C GLY A 512 23.95 29.67 30.08
N SER A 513 24.27 30.25 28.92
CA SER A 513 24.68 29.46 27.77
C SER A 513 25.73 28.46 28.25
N CYS A 514 25.50 27.13 28.05
CA CYS A 514 26.51 26.16 28.42
C CYS A 514 27.81 26.47 27.66
N ALA A 515 28.92 26.33 28.35
CA ALA A 515 30.22 26.68 27.81
C ALA A 515 30.73 25.62 26.82
N ILE A 516 31.23 26.06 25.68
CA ILE A 516 31.82 25.18 24.67
C ILE A 516 33.15 24.58 25.19
N ARG A 517 33.63 23.54 24.55
CA ARG A 517 34.89 22.87 24.88
C ARG A 517 36.05 23.88 25.03
N GLY A 518 36.75 23.78 26.14
CA GLY A 518 37.89 24.66 26.49
C GLY A 518 37.52 25.90 27.29
N SER A 519 36.23 26.23 27.44
CA SER A 519 35.77 27.33 28.31
C SER A 519 35.90 26.96 29.78
N SER A 520 36.13 27.94 30.63
CA SER A 520 36.19 27.73 32.10
C SER A 520 34.82 27.33 32.64
N CYS A 521 34.80 26.37 33.56
CA CYS A 521 33.59 25.83 34.18
C CYS A 521 33.84 25.56 35.69
N ASN A 522 32.76 25.54 36.46
CA ASN A 522 32.80 25.14 37.86
C ASN A 522 32.09 23.82 38.12
N LEU A 523 31.00 23.57 37.41
CA LEU A 523 30.17 22.37 37.48
C LEU A 523 30.07 21.70 36.08
N ASP A 524 29.75 20.43 36.07
CA ASP A 524 29.53 19.69 34.81
C ASP A 524 28.38 20.30 34.00
N SER A 525 27.34 20.80 34.65
CA SER A 525 26.20 21.52 34.05
C SER A 525 26.58 22.84 33.36
N ASP A 526 27.78 23.39 33.64
CA ASP A 526 28.25 24.62 32.96
C ASP A 526 28.71 24.30 31.52
N CYS A 527 28.96 23.04 31.20
CA CYS A 527 29.50 22.59 29.91
C CYS A 527 28.43 21.95 29.04
N CYS A 528 28.39 22.28 27.74
CA CYS A 528 27.53 21.64 26.78
C CYS A 528 27.82 20.12 26.63
N SER A 529 29.01 19.65 26.99
CA SER A 529 29.38 18.24 27.02
C SER A 529 29.02 17.54 28.35
N GLY A 530 28.45 18.23 29.32
CA GLY A 530 28.25 17.70 30.68
C GLY A 530 29.53 17.26 31.39
N ASN A 531 30.68 17.75 30.99
CA ASN A 531 31.98 17.33 31.53
C ASN A 531 32.89 18.52 31.82
N CYS A 532 32.92 18.93 33.09
CA CYS A 532 33.79 20.00 33.62
C CYS A 532 35.00 19.38 34.33
N GLY A 533 36.15 19.30 33.68
CA GLY A 533 37.34 18.63 34.21
C GLY A 533 38.58 19.51 34.26
N GLY A 534 39.44 19.31 35.27
CA GLY A 534 40.68 20.04 35.48
C GLY A 534 41.05 20.14 36.95
N LYS A 535 42.12 20.85 37.25
CA LYS A 535 42.54 21.11 38.64
C LYS A 535 41.65 22.20 39.28
N PRO A 536 41.43 22.21 40.61
CA PRO A 536 40.75 23.30 41.29
C PRO A 536 41.30 24.67 40.90
N GLY A 537 40.47 25.59 40.43
CA GLY A 537 40.83 26.91 39.93
C GLY A 537 41.18 27.03 38.45
N SER A 538 41.19 25.91 37.70
CA SER A 538 41.44 25.88 36.25
C SER A 538 40.67 24.77 35.54
N LYS A 539 39.41 24.52 35.91
CA LYS A 539 38.55 23.57 35.25
C LYS A 539 38.06 24.13 33.92
N THR A 540 38.00 23.28 32.91
CA THR A 540 37.47 23.59 31.57
C THR A 540 36.55 22.52 31.06
N CYS A 541 35.63 22.89 30.18
CA CYS A 541 34.72 21.97 29.49
C CYS A 541 35.53 21.01 28.61
N ARG A 542 35.36 19.71 28.82
CA ARG A 542 36.03 18.62 28.09
C ARG A 542 35.05 17.92 27.14
N LYS A 543 35.58 16.97 26.32
CA LYS A 543 34.78 16.20 25.38
C LYS A 543 34.00 15.12 26.13
#